data_ca7339cccc9aa5068835313f19d29671
#
_entry.id   ca7339cccc9aa5068835313f19d29671
#
_cell.length_a   1.000
_cell.length_b   1.000
_cell.length_c   1.000
_cell.angle_alpha   90.00
_cell.angle_beta   90.00
_cell.angle_gamma   90.00
#
_symmetry.space_group_name_H-M   'P 1'
#
loop_
_entity.id
_entity.type
_entity.pdbx_description
1 polymer ?
#
loop_
_entity_poly.entity_id
_entity_poly.type
_entity_poly.pdbx_seq_one_letter_code
_entity_poly.pdbx_strand_id
1 'polypeptide(L)'
;TVLQGEEEGPTIYIVAGVHGVEIAGWMTGNLVKKIGIRAGTVHILSPANRWGAEADPRVRYVTEQEDLNRSFPGDPEGNMAQRVADSIYQDIQRVDPVFLFDLHEARANAENKDFLGSSLIYTDLSEMSDMYLEMLMATESGELCSERFNFYGPGPIGSINNTVTTQLGIPTITVETYRGYELERRIGDQLDIVEYVLRYYGLI
;
A
#
# COMPACT_ATOMS: atom_id res chain seq x y z
N THR A 1 14.26 2.89 -0.80
CA THR A 1 14.52 4.28 -1.26
C THR A 1 13.91 5.24 -0.28
N VAL A 2 14.62 6.34 -0.03
CA VAL A 2 14.12 7.43 0.81
C VAL A 2 14.15 8.71 -0.02
N LEU A 3 13.02 9.41 -0.10
CA LEU A 3 12.92 10.76 -0.61
C LEU A 3 12.93 11.71 0.59
N GLN A 4 13.62 12.83 0.47
CA GLN A 4 13.67 13.84 1.51
C GLN A 4 13.41 15.20 0.91
N GLY A 5 12.47 15.94 1.50
CA GLY A 5 12.18 17.34 1.17
C GLY A 5 13.22 18.28 1.77
N GLU A 6 13.21 19.53 1.30
CA GLU A 6 14.07 20.58 1.83
C GLU A 6 13.56 21.14 3.17
N GLU A 7 12.25 21.02 3.41
CA GLU A 7 11.59 21.49 4.64
C GLU A 7 11.33 20.31 5.60
N GLU A 8 11.29 20.61 6.90
CA GLU A 8 10.84 19.63 7.89
C GLU A 8 9.37 19.28 7.65
N GLY A 9 8.99 18.02 7.95
CA GLY A 9 7.63 17.56 7.76
C GLY A 9 7.45 16.10 8.19
N PRO A 10 6.26 15.53 8.01
CA PRO A 10 5.96 14.17 8.42
C PRO A 10 6.69 13.14 7.56
N THR A 11 6.74 11.92 8.08
CA THR A 11 7.25 10.75 7.35
C THR A 11 6.10 9.86 6.91
N ILE A 12 6.07 9.54 5.61
CA ILE A 12 5.13 8.57 5.02
C ILE A 12 5.91 7.31 4.62
N TYR A 13 5.31 6.13 4.80
CA TYR A 13 5.89 4.87 4.36
C TYR A 13 5.03 4.23 3.28
N ILE A 14 5.64 3.76 2.20
CA ILE A 14 4.98 3.08 1.10
C ILE A 14 5.58 1.69 0.95
N VAL A 15 4.74 0.67 1.14
CA VAL A 15 5.04 -0.71 0.79
C VAL A 15 4.30 -1.06 -0.49
N ALA A 16 4.99 -1.58 -1.48
CA ALA A 16 4.41 -1.92 -2.77
C ALA A 16 4.96 -3.25 -3.28
N GLY A 17 4.10 -4.08 -3.86
CA GLY A 17 4.51 -5.36 -4.42
C GLY A 17 4.83 -6.43 -3.37
N VAL A 18 4.04 -6.50 -2.31
CA VAL A 18 4.00 -7.63 -1.35
C VAL A 18 3.69 -8.93 -2.10
N HIS A 19 2.85 -8.84 -3.13
CA HIS A 19 2.64 -9.92 -4.09
C HIS A 19 3.33 -9.59 -5.41
N GLY A 20 4.26 -10.42 -5.86
CA GLY A 20 5.08 -10.15 -7.05
C GLY A 20 4.30 -10.05 -8.36
N VAL A 21 3.13 -10.69 -8.45
CA VAL A 21 2.24 -10.65 -9.63
C VAL A 21 1.41 -9.37 -9.74
N GLU A 22 1.39 -8.53 -8.72
CA GLU A 22 0.61 -7.31 -8.64
C GLU A 22 1.41 -6.13 -9.19
N ILE A 23 1.48 -6.08 -10.53
CA ILE A 23 2.42 -5.24 -11.27
C ILE A 23 2.19 -3.75 -11.04
N ALA A 24 0.93 -3.30 -11.05
CA ALA A 24 0.63 -1.88 -10.85
C ALA A 24 1.14 -1.39 -9.50
N GLY A 25 0.98 -2.17 -8.42
CA GLY A 25 1.44 -1.79 -7.08
C GLY A 25 2.93 -1.44 -7.05
N TRP A 26 3.80 -2.37 -7.46
CA TRP A 26 5.24 -2.09 -7.41
C TRP A 26 5.73 -1.15 -8.51
N MET A 27 5.05 -1.03 -9.65
CA MET A 27 5.36 -0.01 -10.65
C MET A 27 5.02 1.38 -10.13
N THR A 28 3.86 1.55 -9.48
CA THR A 28 3.49 2.80 -8.79
C THR A 28 4.55 3.17 -7.75
N GLY A 29 4.93 2.24 -6.87
CA GLY A 29 6.02 2.47 -5.91
C GLY A 29 7.33 2.91 -6.58
N ASN A 30 7.66 2.36 -7.76
CA ASN A 30 8.85 2.77 -8.52
C ASN A 30 8.69 4.16 -9.19
N LEU A 31 7.48 4.56 -9.55
CA LEU A 31 7.22 5.91 -10.09
C LEU A 31 7.28 6.95 -8.98
N VAL A 32 6.73 6.67 -7.81
CA VAL A 32 6.80 7.56 -6.63
C VAL A 32 8.25 7.89 -6.26
N LYS A 33 9.21 6.98 -6.49
CA LYS A 33 10.65 7.26 -6.28
C LYS A 33 11.19 8.45 -7.10
N LYS A 34 10.43 8.91 -8.11
CA LYS A 34 10.81 10.01 -9.02
C LYS A 34 10.03 11.30 -8.73
N ILE A 35 9.09 11.29 -7.79
CA ILE A 35 8.34 12.47 -7.39
C ILE A 35 9.25 13.37 -6.56
N GLY A 36 9.26 14.67 -6.87
CA GLY A 36 9.88 15.67 -6.01
C GLY A 36 8.98 15.95 -4.81
N ILE A 37 9.53 15.91 -3.60
CA ILE A 37 8.81 16.32 -2.40
C ILE A 37 9.42 17.59 -1.85
N ARG A 38 8.56 18.47 -1.32
CA ARG A 38 8.96 19.76 -0.75
C ARG A 38 9.36 19.62 0.72
N ALA A 39 8.57 18.88 1.48
CA ALA A 39 8.73 18.74 2.92
C ALA A 39 8.70 17.27 3.36
N GLY A 40 9.24 16.98 4.54
CA GLY A 40 9.17 15.65 5.17
C GLY A 40 9.97 14.58 4.47
N THR A 41 9.54 13.35 4.66
CA THR A 41 10.27 12.16 4.17
C THR A 41 9.29 11.12 3.62
N VAL A 42 9.63 10.46 2.50
CA VAL A 42 8.88 9.31 2.00
C VAL A 42 9.81 8.10 1.91
N HIS A 43 9.54 7.09 2.73
CA HIS A 43 10.17 5.78 2.64
C HIS A 43 9.42 4.90 1.65
N ILE A 44 10.13 4.29 0.70
CA ILE A 44 9.52 3.47 -0.36
C ILE A 44 10.21 2.12 -0.44
N LEU A 45 9.48 1.07 -0.12
CA LEU A 45 9.86 -0.32 -0.33
C LEU A 45 9.10 -0.87 -1.54
N SER A 46 9.78 -0.97 -2.67
CA SER A 46 9.17 -1.45 -3.92
C SER A 46 10.21 -2.10 -4.84
N PRO A 47 9.98 -3.33 -5.32
CA PRO A 47 8.98 -4.27 -4.81
C PRO A 47 9.39 -4.88 -3.47
N ALA A 48 8.43 -5.08 -2.54
CA ALA A 48 8.67 -5.71 -1.25
C ALA A 48 9.02 -7.21 -1.43
N ASN A 49 8.27 -7.92 -2.27
CA ASN A 49 8.60 -9.27 -2.72
C ASN A 49 9.37 -9.21 -4.03
N ARG A 50 10.64 -8.83 -3.94
CA ARG A 50 11.52 -8.72 -5.10
C ARG A 50 11.65 -10.04 -5.86
N TRP A 51 11.80 -11.15 -5.13
CA TRP A 51 11.93 -12.47 -5.73
C TRP A 51 10.72 -12.81 -6.60
N GLY A 52 9.50 -12.61 -6.11
CA GLY A 52 8.27 -12.88 -6.87
C GLY A 52 8.06 -11.93 -8.05
N ALA A 53 8.46 -10.67 -7.91
CA ALA A 53 8.33 -9.67 -8.95
C ALA A 53 9.33 -9.85 -10.11
N GLU A 54 10.54 -10.37 -9.82
CA GLU A 54 11.59 -10.61 -10.81
C GLU A 54 11.55 -12.03 -11.41
N ALA A 55 10.74 -12.96 -10.87
CA ALA A 55 10.58 -14.30 -11.40
C ALA A 55 9.96 -14.30 -12.81
N ASP A 56 10.29 -15.31 -13.61
CA ASP A 56 9.68 -15.54 -14.93
C ASP A 56 9.13 -16.99 -15.01
N PRO A 57 7.81 -17.20 -15.03
CA PRO A 57 6.76 -16.17 -14.83
C PRO A 57 6.75 -15.61 -13.39
N ARG A 58 6.26 -14.38 -13.24
CA ARG A 58 6.10 -13.75 -11.91
C ARG A 58 5.23 -14.60 -10.99
N VAL A 59 5.58 -14.63 -9.71
CA VAL A 59 4.85 -15.37 -8.70
C VAL A 59 4.31 -14.47 -7.61
N ARG A 60 3.18 -14.91 -7.00
CA ARG A 60 2.51 -14.14 -5.96
C ARG A 60 3.29 -14.14 -4.65
N TYR A 61 3.71 -15.31 -4.23
CA TYR A 61 4.26 -15.55 -2.89
C TYR A 61 5.78 -15.38 -2.84
N VAL A 62 6.33 -15.31 -1.65
CA VAL A 62 7.80 -15.23 -1.42
C VAL A 62 8.45 -16.57 -1.76
N THR A 63 7.75 -17.68 -1.44
CA THR A 63 8.05 -19.05 -1.86
C THR A 63 6.77 -19.72 -2.34
N GLU A 64 6.80 -21.00 -2.66
CA GLU A 64 5.70 -21.69 -3.36
C GLU A 64 4.31 -21.51 -2.73
N GLN A 65 4.19 -21.29 -1.42
CA GLN A 65 2.90 -21.18 -0.73
C GLN A 65 2.87 -20.16 0.43
N GLU A 66 3.92 -19.38 0.62
CA GLU A 66 4.04 -18.50 1.76
C GLU A 66 3.57 -17.07 1.42
N ASP A 67 2.38 -16.70 1.89
CA ASP A 67 1.80 -15.39 1.68
C ASP A 67 2.42 -14.37 2.66
N LEU A 68 3.24 -13.46 2.12
CA LEU A 68 3.85 -12.38 2.88
C LEU A 68 2.79 -11.52 3.58
N ASN A 69 1.64 -11.27 2.91
CA ASN A 69 0.55 -10.48 3.48
C ASN A 69 -0.37 -11.28 4.44
N ARG A 70 0.13 -12.39 4.98
CA ARG A 70 -0.44 -13.15 6.10
C ARG A 70 0.60 -13.49 7.16
N SER A 71 1.80 -12.93 7.02
CA SER A 71 2.94 -13.30 7.85
C SER A 71 3.36 -12.21 8.82
N PHE A 72 2.72 -11.02 8.80
CA PHE A 72 3.04 -9.93 9.74
C PHE A 72 2.52 -10.22 11.17
N PRO A 73 3.28 -9.81 12.24
CA PRO A 73 4.49 -8.98 12.22
C PRO A 73 5.75 -9.72 11.78
N GLY A 74 5.71 -11.02 11.59
CA GLY A 74 6.85 -11.84 11.22
C GLY A 74 7.46 -12.61 12.37
N ASP A 75 8.50 -13.38 12.03
CA ASP A 75 9.33 -14.15 12.96
C ASP A 75 10.73 -14.30 12.34
N PRO A 76 11.80 -13.80 12.98
CA PRO A 76 13.16 -13.89 12.44
C PRO A 76 13.68 -15.33 12.32
N GLU A 77 13.13 -16.27 13.08
CA GLU A 77 13.45 -17.70 13.03
C GLU A 77 12.44 -18.52 12.20
N GLY A 78 11.43 -17.85 11.64
CA GLY A 78 10.36 -18.47 10.88
C GLY A 78 10.72 -18.81 9.43
N ASN A 79 9.70 -19.11 8.63
CA ASN A 79 9.84 -19.34 7.20
C ASN A 79 10.25 -18.05 6.45
N MET A 80 10.49 -18.13 5.14
CA MET A 80 10.99 -16.99 4.37
C MET A 80 10.01 -15.80 4.41
N ALA A 81 8.70 -16.02 4.30
CA ALA A 81 7.72 -14.95 4.36
C ALA A 81 7.70 -14.29 5.75
N GLN A 82 7.79 -15.08 6.82
CA GLN A 82 7.85 -14.56 8.19
C GLN A 82 9.12 -13.74 8.44
N ARG A 83 10.27 -14.17 7.95
CA ARG A 83 11.51 -13.40 8.07
C ARG A 83 11.50 -12.10 7.28
N VAL A 84 10.91 -12.11 6.07
CA VAL A 84 10.73 -10.88 5.28
C VAL A 84 9.73 -9.95 5.96
N ALA A 85 8.60 -10.49 6.47
CA ALA A 85 7.62 -9.71 7.22
C ALA A 85 8.23 -9.06 8.47
N ASP A 86 9.02 -9.81 9.25
CA ASP A 86 9.76 -9.28 10.41
C ASP A 86 10.67 -8.12 10.01
N SER A 87 11.47 -8.29 8.96
CA SER A 87 12.39 -7.25 8.50
C SER A 87 11.65 -5.97 8.08
N ILE A 88 10.50 -6.10 7.40
CA ILE A 88 9.67 -4.96 7.00
C ILE A 88 9.03 -4.31 8.23
N TYR A 89 8.49 -5.10 9.14
CA TYR A 89 7.84 -4.62 10.35
C TYR A 89 8.81 -3.84 11.25
N GLN A 90 10.01 -4.38 11.47
CA GLN A 90 11.07 -3.71 12.22
C GLN A 90 11.50 -2.39 11.57
N ASP A 91 11.58 -2.33 10.25
CA ASP A 91 11.90 -1.09 9.54
C ASP A 91 10.80 -0.04 9.69
N ILE A 92 9.52 -0.44 9.57
CA ILE A 92 8.38 0.45 9.79
C ILE A 92 8.40 0.97 11.24
N GLN A 93 8.60 0.10 12.22
CA GLN A 93 8.68 0.49 13.63
C GLN A 93 9.83 1.46 13.90
N ARG A 94 10.99 1.25 13.27
CA ARG A 94 12.17 2.14 13.39
C ARG A 94 11.93 3.51 12.74
N VAL A 95 11.23 3.54 11.60
CA VAL A 95 10.93 4.77 10.86
C VAL A 95 9.83 5.57 11.53
N ASP A 96 8.88 4.90 12.17
CA ASP A 96 7.74 5.49 12.88
C ASP A 96 6.96 6.52 12.01
N PRO A 97 6.44 6.10 10.84
CA PRO A 97 5.75 7.02 9.93
C PRO A 97 4.39 7.42 10.49
N VAL A 98 3.91 8.62 10.12
CA VAL A 98 2.56 9.07 10.48
C VAL A 98 1.47 8.40 9.64
N PHE A 99 1.83 7.77 8.52
CA PHE A 99 0.91 7.08 7.63
C PHE A 99 1.64 6.04 6.78
N LEU A 100 0.94 4.92 6.48
CA LEU A 100 1.48 3.85 5.64
C LEU A 100 0.54 3.49 4.49
N PHE A 101 1.12 3.32 3.30
CA PHE A 101 0.48 2.70 2.15
C PHE A 101 0.90 1.25 1.98
N ASP A 102 -0.07 0.39 1.62
CA ASP A 102 0.14 -0.98 1.14
C ASP A 102 -0.50 -1.11 -0.24
N LEU A 103 0.32 -1.09 -1.31
CA LEU A 103 -0.17 -1.02 -2.70
C LEU A 103 -0.32 -2.42 -3.31
N HIS A 104 -1.56 -2.76 -3.67
CA HIS A 104 -2.01 -4.06 -4.15
C HIS A 104 -2.85 -4.00 -5.42
N GLU A 105 -3.23 -5.17 -5.92
CA GLU A 105 -4.18 -5.33 -7.01
C GLU A 105 -5.15 -6.49 -6.76
N ALA A 106 -6.44 -6.21 -6.83
CA ALA A 106 -7.50 -7.21 -6.72
C ALA A 106 -7.69 -8.00 -8.02
N ARG A 107 -8.03 -9.30 -7.90
CA ARG A 107 -8.20 -10.21 -9.04
C ARG A 107 -9.51 -10.03 -9.81
N ALA A 108 -10.55 -9.52 -9.15
CA ALA A 108 -11.86 -9.38 -9.73
C ALA A 108 -12.57 -8.11 -9.27
N ASN A 109 -13.65 -7.76 -9.97
CA ASN A 109 -14.45 -6.57 -9.73
C ASN A 109 -15.28 -6.71 -8.43
N ALA A 110 -15.46 -5.61 -7.70
CA ALA A 110 -16.26 -5.52 -6.47
C ALA A 110 -17.77 -5.82 -6.68
N GLU A 111 -18.27 -5.83 -7.90
CA GLU A 111 -19.64 -6.28 -8.20
C GLU A 111 -19.86 -7.76 -7.85
N ASN A 112 -18.80 -8.56 -7.88
CA ASN A 112 -18.83 -9.91 -7.36
C ASN A 112 -18.53 -9.84 -5.86
N LYS A 113 -19.47 -10.24 -5.01
CA LYS A 113 -19.38 -10.17 -3.54
C LYS A 113 -18.20 -10.92 -2.93
N ASP A 114 -17.60 -11.84 -3.70
CA ASP A 114 -16.45 -12.62 -3.25
C ASP A 114 -15.10 -11.90 -3.50
N PHE A 115 -15.10 -10.72 -4.13
CA PHE A 115 -13.89 -10.03 -4.57
C PHE A 115 -13.93 -8.53 -4.27
N LEU A 116 -12.74 -7.94 -4.06
CA LEU A 116 -12.59 -6.57 -3.63
C LEU A 116 -12.79 -5.53 -4.76
N GLY A 117 -12.36 -5.84 -6.01
CA GLY A 117 -12.29 -4.85 -7.08
C GLY A 117 -11.37 -3.68 -6.73
N SER A 118 -11.62 -2.50 -7.30
CA SER A 118 -10.94 -1.29 -6.88
C SER A 118 -11.47 -0.82 -5.54
N SER A 119 -10.61 -0.81 -4.55
CA SER A 119 -11.02 -0.56 -3.16
C SER A 119 -9.89 -0.01 -2.28
N LEU A 120 -10.30 0.65 -1.22
CA LEU A 120 -9.46 1.10 -0.13
C LEU A 120 -9.80 0.30 1.11
N ILE A 121 -8.81 -0.37 1.70
CA ILE A 121 -9.00 -1.18 2.90
C ILE A 121 -8.31 -0.48 4.07
N TYR A 122 -9.04 -0.36 5.17
CA TYR A 122 -8.55 0.23 6.41
C TYR A 122 -8.81 -0.72 7.59
N THR A 123 -8.07 -0.56 8.66
CA THR A 123 -8.30 -1.34 9.90
C THR A 123 -8.90 -0.48 11.00
N ASP A 124 -8.42 0.75 11.15
CA ASP A 124 -8.97 1.75 12.08
C ASP A 124 -9.04 3.12 11.41
N LEU A 125 -10.18 3.80 11.54
CA LEU A 125 -10.45 5.13 10.98
C LEU A 125 -10.52 6.24 12.03
N SER A 126 -10.33 5.91 13.31
CA SER A 126 -10.67 6.83 14.42
C SER A 126 -9.95 8.18 14.35
N GLU A 127 -8.74 8.21 13.79
CA GLU A 127 -7.93 9.43 13.69
C GLU A 127 -7.93 10.06 12.29
N MET A 128 -8.39 9.32 11.26
CA MET A 128 -8.26 9.71 9.85
C MET A 128 -9.59 9.73 9.10
N SER A 129 -10.71 9.73 9.82
CA SER A 129 -12.05 9.61 9.24
C SER A 129 -12.36 10.69 8.20
N ASP A 130 -11.93 11.93 8.43
CA ASP A 130 -12.20 13.05 7.53
C ASP A 130 -11.45 12.88 6.20
N MET A 131 -10.16 12.56 6.23
CA MET A 131 -9.36 12.30 5.03
C MET A 131 -9.94 11.15 4.19
N TYR A 132 -10.33 10.06 4.85
CA TYR A 132 -10.92 8.91 4.15
C TYR A 132 -12.28 9.23 3.55
N LEU A 133 -13.11 10.00 4.25
CA LEU A 133 -14.41 10.43 3.75
C LEU A 133 -14.26 11.36 2.55
N GLU A 134 -13.37 12.33 2.62
CA GLU A 134 -13.06 13.24 1.51
C GLU A 134 -12.53 12.46 0.29
N MET A 135 -11.62 11.52 0.50
CA MET A 135 -11.09 10.66 -0.56
C MET A 135 -12.19 9.80 -1.20
N LEU A 136 -13.09 9.21 -0.39
CA LEU A 136 -14.24 8.47 -0.89
C LEU A 136 -15.14 9.36 -1.76
N MET A 137 -15.47 10.55 -1.28
CA MET A 137 -16.31 11.50 -2.03
C MET A 137 -15.65 11.93 -3.33
N ALA A 138 -14.34 12.15 -3.34
CA ALA A 138 -13.57 12.52 -4.51
C ALA A 138 -13.51 11.40 -5.57
N THR A 139 -13.42 10.12 -5.14
CA THR A 139 -13.52 8.99 -6.08
C THR A 139 -14.94 8.82 -6.62
N GLU A 140 -15.97 9.08 -5.81
CA GLU A 140 -17.38 9.02 -6.24
C GLU A 140 -17.71 10.11 -7.23
N SER A 141 -17.19 11.33 -7.07
CA SER A 141 -17.40 12.48 -7.98
C SER A 141 -16.57 12.39 -9.26
N GLY A 142 -15.58 11.50 -9.33
CA GLY A 142 -14.62 11.41 -10.43
C GLY A 142 -13.56 12.51 -10.43
N GLU A 143 -13.37 13.21 -9.31
CA GLU A 143 -12.26 14.16 -9.10
C GLU A 143 -10.95 13.46 -8.76
N LEU A 144 -11.05 12.29 -8.17
CA LEU A 144 -9.93 11.43 -7.81
C LEU A 144 -10.14 10.04 -8.43
N CYS A 145 -9.13 9.54 -9.12
CA CYS A 145 -9.14 8.27 -9.83
C CYS A 145 -10.08 8.21 -11.04
N SER A 146 -9.89 7.21 -11.88
CA SER A 146 -10.66 6.95 -13.09
C SER A 146 -11.99 6.21 -12.83
N GLU A 147 -12.21 5.78 -11.59
CA GLU A 147 -13.43 5.10 -11.14
C GLU A 147 -13.66 5.29 -9.65
N ARG A 148 -14.87 4.95 -9.22
CA ARG A 148 -15.20 4.87 -7.81
C ARG A 148 -14.45 3.73 -7.14
N PHE A 149 -13.89 4.00 -5.94
CA PHE A 149 -13.34 3.00 -5.05
C PHE A 149 -14.35 2.59 -3.98
N ASN A 150 -14.36 1.31 -3.63
CA ASN A 150 -15.12 0.82 -2.49
C ASN A 150 -14.28 0.89 -1.22
N PHE A 151 -14.94 1.00 -0.07
CA PHE A 151 -14.28 1.00 1.22
C PHE A 151 -14.59 -0.27 1.97
N TYR A 152 -13.55 -0.96 2.44
CA TYR A 152 -13.63 -2.18 3.22
C TYR A 152 -12.74 -2.09 4.45
N GLY A 153 -13.06 -2.90 5.44
CA GLY A 153 -12.24 -3.08 6.64
C GLY A 153 -12.91 -4.02 7.63
N PRO A 154 -12.17 -4.46 8.62
CA PRO A 154 -10.70 -4.33 8.75
C PRO A 154 -9.93 -5.19 7.76
N GLY A 155 -8.65 -4.88 7.57
CA GLY A 155 -7.72 -5.74 6.83
C GLY A 155 -7.58 -7.12 7.49
N PRO A 156 -7.23 -8.17 6.72
CA PRO A 156 -7.08 -9.53 7.27
C PRO A 156 -5.98 -9.60 8.35
N ILE A 157 -6.19 -10.43 9.36
CA ILE A 157 -5.16 -10.74 10.38
C ILE A 157 -3.89 -11.24 9.68
N GLY A 158 -2.73 -10.74 10.13
CA GLY A 158 -1.43 -11.05 9.53
C GLY A 158 -1.11 -10.27 8.26
N SER A 159 -2.02 -9.41 7.77
CA SER A 159 -1.67 -8.43 6.74
C SER A 159 -0.89 -7.27 7.34
N ILE A 160 -0.13 -6.58 6.49
CA ILE A 160 0.60 -5.38 6.90
C ILE A 160 -0.37 -4.31 7.43
N ASN A 161 -1.48 -4.08 6.73
CA ASN A 161 -2.51 -3.13 7.14
C ASN A 161 -3.03 -3.40 8.56
N ASN A 162 -3.53 -4.63 8.80
CA ASN A 162 -4.08 -4.99 10.10
C ASN A 162 -3.02 -4.89 11.21
N THR A 163 -1.85 -5.47 10.96
CA THR A 163 -0.80 -5.59 11.99
C THR A 163 -0.18 -4.24 12.35
N VAL A 164 0.14 -3.41 11.36
CA VAL A 164 0.75 -2.09 11.58
C VAL A 164 -0.24 -1.18 12.33
N THR A 165 -1.50 -1.14 11.89
CA THR A 165 -2.51 -0.33 12.57
C THR A 165 -2.76 -0.80 14.00
N THR A 166 -2.95 -2.11 14.22
CA THR A 166 -3.33 -2.61 15.55
C THR A 166 -2.19 -2.67 16.55
N GLN A 167 -0.96 -2.87 16.10
CA GLN A 167 0.18 -3.05 17.01
C GLN A 167 1.05 -1.80 17.15
N LEU A 168 1.15 -0.97 16.10
CA LEU A 168 1.95 0.26 16.12
C LEU A 168 1.12 1.54 16.21
N GLY A 169 -0.22 1.44 16.00
CA GLY A 169 -1.09 2.63 15.98
C GLY A 169 -0.90 3.51 14.76
N ILE A 170 -0.20 3.03 13.72
CA ILE A 170 0.05 3.80 12.51
C ILE A 170 -1.13 3.64 11.54
N PRO A 171 -1.82 4.72 11.16
CA PRO A 171 -2.85 4.68 10.15
C PRO A 171 -2.33 4.07 8.85
N THR A 172 -3.00 3.03 8.38
CA THR A 172 -2.57 2.28 7.19
C THR A 172 -3.74 2.10 6.22
N ILE A 173 -3.50 2.36 4.94
CA ILE A 173 -4.46 2.08 3.88
C ILE A 173 -3.87 1.07 2.88
N THR A 174 -4.64 0.02 2.57
CA THR A 174 -4.34 -0.83 1.43
C THR A 174 -5.13 -0.31 0.22
N VAL A 175 -4.42 -0.03 -0.86
CA VAL A 175 -5.00 0.40 -2.13
C VAL A 175 -5.04 -0.80 -3.06
N GLU A 176 -6.25 -1.24 -3.42
CA GLU A 176 -6.48 -2.31 -4.39
C GLU A 176 -6.97 -1.72 -5.70
N THR A 177 -6.35 -2.06 -6.83
CA THR A 177 -6.88 -1.74 -8.16
C THR A 177 -7.28 -3.01 -8.90
N TYR A 178 -8.36 -2.96 -9.67
CA TYR A 178 -8.86 -4.15 -10.38
C TYR A 178 -7.95 -4.56 -11.53
N ARG A 179 -7.39 -5.75 -11.47
CA ARG A 179 -6.42 -6.29 -12.46
C ARG A 179 -6.98 -6.51 -13.86
N GLY A 180 -8.29 -6.42 -14.05
CA GLY A 180 -8.92 -6.50 -15.37
C GLY A 180 -8.83 -5.22 -16.19
N TYR A 181 -8.43 -4.10 -15.59
CA TYR A 181 -8.20 -2.84 -16.31
C TYR A 181 -6.80 -2.76 -16.91
N GLU A 182 -6.64 -1.85 -17.87
CA GLU A 182 -5.33 -1.57 -18.47
C GLU A 182 -4.32 -1.13 -17.39
N LEU A 183 -3.06 -1.50 -17.60
CA LEU A 183 -2.00 -1.30 -16.59
C LEU A 183 -1.80 0.17 -16.25
N GLU A 184 -1.79 1.02 -17.28
CA GLU A 184 -1.62 2.47 -17.15
C GLU A 184 -2.73 3.09 -16.29
N ARG A 185 -3.98 2.64 -16.46
CA ARG A 185 -5.11 3.06 -15.64
C ARG A 185 -4.92 2.71 -14.18
N ARG A 186 -4.56 1.46 -13.90
CA ARG A 186 -4.34 0.97 -12.53
C ARG A 186 -3.20 1.72 -11.82
N ILE A 187 -2.12 2.00 -12.55
CA ILE A 187 -1.00 2.80 -12.04
C ILE A 187 -1.46 4.24 -11.78
N GLY A 188 -2.21 4.84 -12.72
CA GLY A 188 -2.75 6.19 -12.58
C GLY A 188 -3.60 6.32 -11.32
N ASP A 189 -4.58 5.44 -11.14
CA ASP A 189 -5.47 5.45 -9.97
C ASP A 189 -4.69 5.30 -8.64
N GLN A 190 -3.67 4.46 -8.60
CA GLN A 190 -2.83 4.34 -7.40
C GLN A 190 -1.97 5.59 -7.15
N LEU A 191 -1.44 6.20 -8.21
CA LEU A 191 -0.68 7.45 -8.09
C LEU A 191 -1.56 8.59 -7.58
N ASP A 192 -2.78 8.73 -8.12
CA ASP A 192 -3.74 9.75 -7.68
C ASP A 192 -4.00 9.67 -6.18
N ILE A 193 -4.23 8.44 -5.65
CA ILE A 193 -4.43 8.22 -4.21
C ILE A 193 -3.18 8.56 -3.41
N VAL A 194 -2.01 8.13 -3.87
CA VAL A 194 -0.73 8.44 -3.18
C VAL A 194 -0.50 9.95 -3.16
N GLU A 195 -0.63 10.63 -4.30
CA GLU A 195 -0.45 12.08 -4.38
C GLU A 195 -1.47 12.83 -3.52
N TYR A 196 -2.74 12.39 -3.48
CA TYR A 196 -3.76 12.97 -2.62
C TYR A 196 -3.29 13.00 -1.15
N VAL A 197 -2.82 11.87 -0.64
CA VAL A 197 -2.35 11.77 0.74
C VAL A 197 -1.06 12.55 0.97
N LEU A 198 -0.12 12.54 0.01
CA LEU A 198 1.09 13.36 0.11
C LEU A 198 0.75 14.87 0.19
N ARG A 199 -0.26 15.34 -0.58
CA ARG A 199 -0.78 16.72 -0.48
C ARG A 199 -1.46 16.99 0.85
N TYR A 200 -2.29 16.06 1.32
CA TYR A 200 -2.98 16.17 2.61
C TYR A 200 -2.00 16.40 3.76
N TYR A 201 -0.88 15.70 3.74
CA TYR A 201 0.20 15.86 4.72
C TYR A 201 1.19 17.00 4.39
N GLY A 202 1.04 17.68 3.27
CA GLY A 202 1.88 18.82 2.87
C GLY A 202 3.28 18.46 2.38
N LEU A 203 3.49 17.22 1.89
CA LEU A 203 4.78 16.80 1.36
C LEU A 203 5.04 17.33 -0.06
N ILE A 204 3.96 17.50 -0.86
CA ILE A 204 4.02 18.02 -2.24
C ILE A 204 3.09 19.20 -2.43
#